data_55ac3bcc0a10e47319674295e49eebee
#
_entry.id   55ac3bcc0a10e47319674295e49eebee
#
_cell.length_a   1.000
_cell.length_b   1.000
_cell.length_c   1.000
_cell.angle_alpha   90.00
_cell.angle_beta   90.00
_cell.angle_gamma   90.00
#
_symmetry.space_group_name_H-M   'P 1'
#
loop_
_entity.id
_entity.type
_entity.pdbx_description
1 polymer ?
#
loop_
_entity_poly.entity_id
_entity_poly.type
_entity_poly.pdbx_seq_one_letter_code
_entity_poly.pdbx_strand_id
1 'polypeptide(L)'
;KLYPAGATTNSASGVTDFEKVQPVLEKMAEIGMPMCVHGEVTDWDIDIFDREAVFIDRVLDPLRRRVPDLKVVMEHITTAEGAAYAKSDPGKLAATITTHHLIINRNHILAGGIRPHYYCLPVAKRETHRLALLDAATSGNSCYFLGTDSAPHGDEAKQSACGCAGVFSATNTM
;
A
#
# COMPACT_ATOMS: atom_id res chain seq x y z
N LYS A 1 -12.49 -3.54 0.70
CA LYS A 1 -11.25 -2.97 0.09
C LYS A 1 -11.57 -1.70 -0.68
N LEU A 2 -10.88 -0.64 -0.35
CA LEU A 2 -10.91 0.62 -1.07
C LEU A 2 -9.59 0.83 -1.81
N TYR A 3 -9.66 1.29 -3.06
CA TYR A 3 -8.50 1.74 -3.83
C TYR A 3 -8.87 2.94 -4.71
N PRO A 4 -7.98 3.92 -4.88
CA PRO A 4 -8.18 5.02 -5.82
C PRO A 4 -8.19 4.52 -7.26
N ALA A 5 -8.95 5.19 -8.12
CA ALA A 5 -8.97 4.90 -9.54
C ALA A 5 -7.57 5.06 -10.15
N GLY A 6 -7.09 4.06 -10.88
CA GLY A 6 -5.78 4.07 -11.52
C GLY A 6 -4.58 3.81 -10.59
N ALA A 7 -4.80 3.49 -9.30
CA ALA A 7 -3.71 3.27 -8.35
C ALA A 7 -2.98 1.93 -8.56
N THR A 8 -3.64 0.92 -9.09
CA THR A 8 -3.08 -0.42 -9.28
C THR A 8 -3.65 -1.10 -10.51
N THR A 9 -3.24 -2.32 -10.80
CA THR A 9 -3.73 -3.12 -11.93
C THR A 9 -5.26 -3.29 -11.84
N ASN A 10 -5.96 -3.12 -12.96
CA ASN A 10 -7.42 -3.23 -13.08
C ASN A 10 -8.23 -2.31 -12.14
N SER A 11 -7.69 -1.16 -11.77
CA SER A 11 -8.32 -0.22 -10.82
C SER A 11 -9.06 0.96 -11.48
N ALA A 12 -9.35 0.91 -12.77
CA ALA A 12 -10.05 2.00 -13.49
C ALA A 12 -11.41 2.38 -12.86
N SER A 13 -12.10 1.41 -12.25
CA SER A 13 -13.37 1.61 -11.53
C SER A 13 -13.18 1.90 -10.03
N GLY A 14 -11.98 2.27 -9.61
CA GLY A 14 -11.70 2.65 -8.22
C GLY A 14 -12.34 3.97 -7.80
N VAL A 15 -12.11 4.35 -6.55
CA VAL A 15 -12.67 5.58 -5.98
C VAL A 15 -12.02 6.81 -6.62
N THR A 16 -12.85 7.70 -7.16
CA THR A 16 -12.43 8.99 -7.72
C THR A 16 -12.73 10.16 -6.79
N ASP A 17 -13.65 9.95 -5.83
CA ASP A 17 -14.10 10.98 -4.91
C ASP A 17 -14.43 10.32 -3.55
N PHE A 18 -13.63 10.63 -2.55
CA PHE A 18 -13.76 10.04 -1.22
C PHE A 18 -14.98 10.55 -0.46
N GLU A 19 -15.55 11.70 -0.83
CA GLU A 19 -16.77 12.21 -0.22
C GLU A 19 -17.99 11.34 -0.57
N LYS A 20 -18.01 10.80 -1.80
CA LYS A 20 -19.09 9.90 -2.23
C LYS A 20 -19.16 8.59 -1.46
N VAL A 21 -18.05 8.13 -0.93
CA VAL A 21 -17.99 6.88 -0.15
C VAL A 21 -18.14 7.10 1.35
N GLN A 22 -18.18 8.36 1.81
CA GLN A 22 -18.27 8.69 3.23
C GLN A 22 -19.44 7.99 3.95
N PRO A 23 -20.69 7.95 3.41
CA PRO A 23 -21.80 7.25 4.09
C PRO A 23 -21.53 5.75 4.28
N VAL A 24 -20.79 5.13 3.38
CA VAL A 24 -20.39 3.72 3.48
C VAL A 24 -19.37 3.56 4.61
N LEU A 25 -18.40 4.47 4.71
CA LEU A 25 -17.37 4.43 5.74
C LEU A 25 -17.94 4.68 7.14
N GLU A 26 -18.91 5.57 7.27
CA GLU A 26 -19.65 5.79 8.50
C GLU A 26 -20.42 4.53 8.93
N LYS A 27 -21.06 3.85 7.99
CA LYS A 27 -21.73 2.59 8.27
C LYS A 27 -20.74 1.47 8.64
N MET A 28 -19.58 1.41 8.00
CA MET A 28 -18.52 0.48 8.39
C MET A 28 -18.03 0.74 9.81
N ALA A 29 -17.85 2.00 10.19
CA ALA A 29 -17.48 2.38 11.55
C ALA A 29 -18.54 1.93 12.56
N GLU A 30 -19.83 2.19 12.29
CA GLU A 30 -20.95 1.82 13.14
C GLU A 30 -20.99 0.30 13.43
N ILE A 31 -20.77 -0.53 12.42
CA ILE A 31 -20.80 -1.99 12.57
C ILE A 31 -19.44 -2.62 12.92
N GLY A 32 -18.40 -1.80 13.11
CA GLY A 32 -17.06 -2.25 13.43
C GLY A 32 -16.31 -2.96 12.30
N MET A 33 -16.75 -2.78 11.05
CA MET A 33 -16.11 -3.38 9.87
C MET A 33 -14.84 -2.62 9.49
N PRO A 34 -13.66 -3.27 9.40
CA PRO A 34 -12.44 -2.60 8.98
C PRO A 34 -12.46 -2.27 7.49
N MET A 35 -11.93 -1.10 7.13
CA MET A 35 -11.62 -0.71 5.76
C MET A 35 -10.18 -1.10 5.44
N CYS A 36 -9.98 -1.99 4.48
CA CYS A 36 -8.66 -2.20 3.88
C CYS A 36 -8.45 -1.19 2.75
N VAL A 37 -7.28 -0.58 2.65
CA VAL A 37 -7.03 0.47 1.65
C VAL A 37 -5.69 0.31 0.93
N HIS A 38 -5.72 0.43 -0.40
CA HIS A 38 -4.53 0.71 -1.19
C HIS A 38 -4.25 2.22 -1.09
N GLY A 39 -3.21 2.58 -0.36
CA GLY A 39 -2.97 3.95 0.10
C GLY A 39 -2.04 4.76 -0.82
N GLU A 40 -2.42 5.01 -2.06
CA GLU A 40 -1.68 5.87 -2.98
C GLU A 40 -2.59 6.91 -3.64
N VAL A 41 -2.10 8.15 -3.78
CA VAL A 41 -2.71 9.14 -4.69
C VAL A 41 -2.34 8.81 -6.14
N THR A 42 -3.15 9.28 -7.10
CA THR A 42 -2.93 9.04 -8.54
C THR A 42 -2.74 10.32 -9.34
N ASP A 43 -2.56 11.45 -8.66
CA ASP A 43 -2.30 12.73 -9.29
C ASP A 43 -1.02 12.67 -10.12
N TRP A 44 -1.08 13.20 -11.34
CA TRP A 44 0.00 13.11 -12.31
C TRP A 44 1.28 13.85 -11.91
N ASP A 45 1.15 14.93 -11.15
CA ASP A 45 2.23 15.77 -10.66
C ASP A 45 2.91 15.23 -9.40
N ILE A 46 2.39 14.16 -8.81
CA ILE A 46 2.99 13.52 -7.64
C ILE A 46 3.93 12.40 -8.06
N ASP A 47 5.19 12.49 -7.61
CA ASP A 47 6.18 11.44 -7.83
C ASP A 47 5.66 10.09 -7.32
N ILE A 48 5.82 9.04 -8.14
CA ILE A 48 5.34 7.69 -7.82
C ILE A 48 5.92 7.15 -6.50
N PHE A 49 7.08 7.62 -6.09
CA PHE A 49 7.71 7.22 -4.83
C PHE A 49 7.14 7.95 -3.60
N ASP A 50 6.41 9.05 -3.79
CA ASP A 50 5.84 9.87 -2.71
C ASP A 50 4.33 9.64 -2.53
N ARG A 51 3.69 8.91 -3.43
CA ARG A 51 2.23 8.73 -3.50
C ARG A 51 1.60 8.23 -2.19
N GLU A 52 2.27 7.32 -1.49
CA GLU A 52 1.78 6.78 -0.21
C GLU A 52 1.81 7.85 0.90
N ALA A 53 2.91 8.57 1.06
CA ALA A 53 3.02 9.62 2.06
C ALA A 53 2.01 10.75 1.81
N VAL A 54 1.84 11.15 0.55
CA VAL A 54 0.84 12.16 0.13
C VAL A 54 -0.59 11.66 0.38
N PHE A 55 -0.87 10.37 0.14
CA PHE A 55 -2.19 9.79 0.43
C PHE A 55 -2.51 9.86 1.93
N ILE A 56 -1.56 9.54 2.79
CA ILE A 56 -1.75 9.64 4.24
C ILE A 56 -2.14 11.07 4.62
N ASP A 57 -1.37 12.07 4.16
CA ASP A 57 -1.55 13.47 4.52
C ASP A 57 -2.84 14.07 3.94
N ARG A 58 -3.09 13.88 2.64
CA ARG A 58 -4.17 14.57 1.94
C ARG A 58 -5.51 13.85 1.98
N VAL A 59 -5.51 12.53 2.17
CA VAL A 59 -6.71 11.69 2.04
C VAL A 59 -7.03 10.96 3.34
N LEU A 60 -6.11 10.11 3.81
CA LEU A 60 -6.43 9.17 4.88
C LEU A 60 -6.60 9.85 6.25
N ASP A 61 -5.69 10.74 6.61
CA ASP A 61 -5.76 11.45 7.89
C ASP A 61 -6.99 12.38 7.97
N PRO A 62 -7.31 13.22 6.96
CA PRO A 62 -8.57 13.97 6.93
C PRO A 62 -9.84 13.09 6.97
N LEU A 63 -9.83 11.96 6.26
CA LEU A 63 -10.96 11.03 6.26
C LEU A 63 -11.18 10.44 7.66
N ARG A 64 -10.13 10.00 8.33
CA ARG A 64 -10.21 9.44 9.68
C ARG A 64 -10.64 10.47 10.72
N ARG A 65 -10.28 11.74 10.55
CA ARG A 65 -10.80 12.82 11.42
C ARG A 65 -12.31 13.00 11.27
N ARG A 66 -12.85 12.77 10.07
CA ARG A 66 -14.31 12.83 9.82
C ARG A 66 -15.05 11.59 10.33
N VAL A 67 -14.40 10.41 10.27
CA VAL A 67 -14.99 9.14 10.72
C VAL A 67 -14.05 8.49 11.76
N PRO A 68 -14.01 9.01 12.99
CA PRO A 68 -12.97 8.67 13.98
C PRO A 68 -13.04 7.23 14.50
N ASP A 69 -14.18 6.55 14.35
CA ASP A 69 -14.36 5.16 14.78
C ASP A 69 -14.10 4.14 13.69
N LEU A 70 -13.74 4.60 12.48
CA LEU A 70 -13.40 3.71 11.38
C LEU A 70 -12.08 2.98 11.66
N LYS A 71 -12.13 1.67 11.65
CA LYS A 71 -10.93 0.82 11.66
C LYS A 71 -10.33 0.76 10.27
N VAL A 72 -9.04 0.99 10.15
CA VAL A 72 -8.35 1.01 8.86
C VAL A 72 -7.17 0.05 8.86
N VAL A 73 -7.05 -0.73 7.81
CA VAL A 73 -5.85 -1.49 7.47
C VAL A 73 -5.23 -0.87 6.22
N MET A 74 -4.08 -0.23 6.39
CA MET A 74 -3.24 0.18 5.27
C MET A 74 -2.56 -1.07 4.71
N GLU A 75 -2.97 -1.51 3.54
CA GLU A 75 -2.38 -2.71 2.93
C GLU A 75 -1.06 -2.40 2.25
N HIS A 76 -0.14 -3.39 2.27
CA HIS A 76 1.16 -3.38 1.56
C HIS A 76 1.91 -2.04 1.67
N ILE A 77 2.05 -1.52 2.89
CA ILE A 77 2.77 -0.25 3.11
C ILE A 77 4.21 -0.33 2.61
N THR A 78 4.72 0.77 2.08
CA THR A 78 6.03 0.83 1.43
C THR A 78 6.96 1.91 1.97
N THR A 79 6.48 2.76 2.89
CA THR A 79 7.22 3.92 3.38
C THR A 79 7.42 3.91 4.89
N ALA A 80 8.41 4.65 5.36
CA ALA A 80 8.61 4.92 6.79
C ALA A 80 7.42 5.70 7.36
N GLU A 81 6.83 6.59 6.57
CA GLU A 81 5.63 7.36 6.90
C GLU A 81 4.43 6.44 7.13
N GLY A 82 4.21 5.46 6.23
CA GLY A 82 3.17 4.44 6.38
C GLY A 82 3.35 3.63 7.66
N ALA A 83 4.58 3.19 7.94
CA ALA A 83 4.90 2.49 9.18
C ALA A 83 4.67 3.37 10.42
N ALA A 84 5.09 4.63 10.39
CA ALA A 84 4.87 5.54 11.52
C ALA A 84 3.38 5.82 11.74
N TYR A 85 2.62 6.00 10.65
CA TYR A 85 1.19 6.28 10.72
C TYR A 85 0.40 5.10 11.26
N ALA A 86 0.69 3.87 10.82
CA ALA A 86 -0.02 2.67 11.27
C ALA A 86 0.00 2.47 12.79
N LYS A 87 1.10 2.87 13.47
CA LYS A 87 1.22 2.77 14.93
C LYS A 87 0.67 3.97 15.70
N SER A 88 0.21 5.03 15.01
CA SER A 88 -0.20 6.28 15.66
C SER A 88 -1.54 6.19 16.39
N ASP A 89 -2.38 5.21 16.05
CA ASP A 89 -3.69 5.01 16.68
C ASP A 89 -3.97 3.52 16.94
N PRO A 90 -3.45 2.98 18.06
CA PRO A 90 -3.60 1.58 18.41
C PRO A 90 -5.08 1.14 18.51
N GLY A 91 -5.41 0.03 17.87
CA GLY A 91 -6.76 -0.53 17.84
C GLY A 91 -7.67 0.01 16.74
N LYS A 92 -7.31 1.12 16.10
CA LYS A 92 -8.05 1.67 14.93
C LYS A 92 -7.22 1.66 13.65
N LEU A 93 -5.90 1.63 13.75
CA LEU A 93 -4.98 1.51 12.62
C LEU A 93 -4.18 0.21 12.68
N ALA A 94 -4.02 -0.40 11.52
CA ALA A 94 -3.10 -1.49 11.29
C ALA A 94 -2.53 -1.40 9.86
N ALA A 95 -1.49 -2.18 9.58
CA ALA A 95 -0.92 -2.25 8.25
C ALA A 95 -0.46 -3.65 7.89
N THR A 96 -0.61 -4.03 6.63
CA THR A 96 0.07 -5.20 6.09
C THR A 96 1.42 -4.82 5.49
N ILE A 97 2.40 -5.71 5.67
CA ILE A 97 3.72 -5.63 5.06
C ILE A 97 3.90 -6.86 4.17
N THR A 98 4.34 -6.65 2.94
CA THR A 98 4.53 -7.75 2.00
C THR A 98 5.95 -8.28 2.06
N THR A 99 6.13 -9.55 1.72
CA THR A 99 7.44 -10.18 1.62
C THR A 99 8.37 -9.43 0.67
N HIS A 100 7.88 -9.05 -0.50
CA HIS A 100 8.72 -8.38 -1.49
C HIS A 100 9.17 -6.99 -1.05
N HIS A 101 8.34 -6.19 -0.35
CA HIS A 101 8.77 -4.89 0.17
C HIS A 101 9.78 -4.99 1.33
N LEU A 102 9.90 -6.14 1.99
CA LEU A 102 10.99 -6.41 2.95
C LEU A 102 12.31 -6.77 2.27
N ILE A 103 12.26 -7.41 1.09
CA ILE A 103 13.43 -7.99 0.41
C ILE A 103 14.03 -7.02 -0.62
N ILE A 104 13.19 -6.30 -1.38
CA ILE A 104 13.63 -5.43 -2.48
C ILE A 104 13.43 -3.94 -2.17
N ASN A 105 14.27 -3.12 -2.77
CA ASN A 105 14.11 -1.68 -2.86
C ASN A 105 14.11 -1.25 -4.35
N ARG A 106 13.92 0.03 -4.63
CA ARG A 106 13.84 0.53 -6.01
C ARG A 106 15.09 0.27 -6.87
N ASN A 107 16.27 0.10 -6.25
CA ASN A 107 17.48 -0.24 -7.02
C ASN A 107 17.39 -1.64 -7.63
N HIS A 108 16.70 -2.58 -6.98
CA HIS A 108 16.47 -3.91 -7.55
C HIS A 108 15.64 -3.85 -8.84
N ILE A 109 14.81 -2.84 -9.00
CA ILE A 109 13.98 -2.64 -10.19
C ILE A 109 14.78 -1.94 -11.31
N LEU A 110 15.60 -0.92 -10.95
CA LEU A 110 16.10 0.07 -11.89
C LEU A 110 17.62 0.06 -12.09
N ALA A 111 18.42 -0.36 -11.10
CA ALA A 111 19.88 -0.24 -11.18
C ALA A 111 20.47 -1.33 -12.08
N GLY A 112 21.24 -0.89 -13.09
CA GLY A 112 21.89 -1.79 -14.06
C GLY A 112 20.94 -2.38 -15.11
N GLY A 113 19.75 -1.81 -15.25
CA GLY A 113 18.72 -2.23 -16.21
C GLY A 113 17.37 -2.44 -15.54
N ILE A 114 16.31 -2.36 -16.33
CA ILE A 114 14.94 -2.54 -15.85
C ILE A 114 14.67 -4.01 -15.61
N ARG A 115 14.14 -4.35 -14.41
CA ARG A 115 13.73 -5.70 -14.04
C ARG A 115 12.23 -5.74 -13.77
N PRO A 116 11.40 -5.97 -14.79
CA PRO A 116 9.95 -5.88 -14.70
C PRO A 116 9.35 -6.90 -13.71
N HIS A 117 9.99 -8.04 -13.47
CA HIS A 117 9.52 -9.03 -12.50
C HIS A 117 9.49 -8.50 -11.05
N TYR A 118 10.23 -7.43 -10.74
CA TYR A 118 10.19 -6.74 -9.43
C TYR A 118 9.25 -5.53 -9.40
N TYR A 119 8.60 -5.23 -10.53
CA TYR A 119 7.65 -4.13 -10.60
C TYR A 119 6.32 -4.52 -9.96
N CYS A 120 5.90 -3.72 -8.98
CA CYS A 120 4.62 -3.84 -8.27
C CYS A 120 4.05 -2.44 -7.97
N LEU A 121 2.79 -2.39 -7.58
CA LEU A 121 2.15 -1.18 -7.05
C LEU A 121 1.50 -1.51 -5.69
N PRO A 122 1.86 -0.77 -4.64
CA PRO A 122 2.81 0.34 -4.60
C PRO A 122 4.24 -0.08 -4.97
N VAL A 123 4.97 0.80 -5.67
CA VAL A 123 6.34 0.50 -6.08
C VAL A 123 7.29 0.45 -4.88
N ALA A 124 8.27 -0.46 -4.90
CA ALA A 124 9.29 -0.51 -3.86
C ALA A 124 10.09 0.81 -3.80
N LYS A 125 10.29 1.32 -2.58
CA LYS A 125 10.86 2.64 -2.31
C LYS A 125 12.38 2.59 -2.11
N ARG A 126 12.96 3.63 -1.52
CA ARG A 126 14.38 3.71 -1.14
C ARG A 126 14.73 2.69 -0.06
N GLU A 127 16.01 2.40 0.09
CA GLU A 127 16.52 1.50 1.13
C GLU A 127 16.12 1.96 2.54
N THR A 128 16.09 3.25 2.80
CA THR A 128 15.66 3.81 4.10
C THR A 128 14.24 3.40 4.47
N HIS A 129 13.32 3.37 3.50
CA HIS A 129 11.96 2.91 3.72
C HIS A 129 11.91 1.39 3.94
N ARG A 130 12.64 0.60 3.12
CA ARG A 130 12.72 -0.85 3.31
C ARG A 130 13.21 -1.22 4.72
N LEU A 131 14.23 -0.53 5.21
CA LEU A 131 14.72 -0.75 6.58
C LEU A 131 13.67 -0.39 7.64
N ALA A 132 12.92 0.70 7.45
CA ALA A 132 11.81 1.05 8.34
C ALA A 132 10.69 0.01 8.36
N LEU A 133 10.40 -0.62 7.20
CA LEU A 133 9.44 -1.74 7.13
C LEU A 133 9.97 -2.98 7.84
N LEU A 134 11.27 -3.27 7.72
CA LEU A 134 11.90 -4.39 8.41
C LEU A 134 11.82 -4.20 9.93
N ASP A 135 12.15 -2.99 10.41
CA ASP A 135 12.02 -2.64 11.82
C ASP A 135 10.56 -2.78 12.31
N ALA A 136 9.60 -2.31 11.52
CA ALA A 136 8.19 -2.46 11.83
C ALA A 136 7.77 -3.94 11.92
N ALA A 137 8.15 -4.75 10.93
CA ALA A 137 7.80 -6.18 10.86
C ALA A 137 8.40 -7.00 12.00
N THR A 138 9.57 -6.59 12.52
CA THR A 138 10.27 -7.29 13.62
C THR A 138 10.04 -6.66 15.00
N SER A 139 9.26 -5.57 15.07
CA SER A 139 9.03 -4.81 16.30
C SER A 139 8.21 -5.55 17.37
N GLY A 140 7.47 -6.59 16.99
CA GLY A 140 6.47 -7.23 17.86
C GLY A 140 5.20 -6.41 18.06
N ASN A 141 5.05 -5.26 17.37
CA ASN A 141 3.83 -4.45 17.47
C ASN A 141 2.69 -5.09 16.66
N SER A 142 1.59 -5.37 17.32
CA SER A 142 0.44 -6.07 16.74
C SER A 142 -0.32 -5.29 15.64
N CYS A 143 0.00 -4.00 15.44
CA CYS A 143 -0.58 -3.25 14.32
C CYS A 143 0.01 -3.65 12.97
N TYR A 144 1.16 -4.32 12.92
CA TYR A 144 1.77 -4.83 11.69
C TYR A 144 1.58 -6.33 11.55
N PHE A 145 1.20 -6.77 10.38
CA PHE A 145 1.08 -8.18 10.07
C PHE A 145 1.37 -8.46 8.60
N LEU A 146 1.60 -9.74 8.31
CA LEU A 146 1.91 -10.17 6.96
C LEU A 146 0.68 -10.08 6.04
N GLY A 147 0.87 -9.48 4.87
CA GLY A 147 -0.07 -9.56 3.76
C GLY A 147 0.73 -9.79 2.49
N THR A 148 0.67 -10.98 1.91
CA THR A 148 1.59 -11.36 0.83
C THR A 148 1.44 -10.51 -0.41
N ASP A 149 0.22 -10.14 -0.76
CA ASP A 149 -0.10 -9.47 -2.04
C ASP A 149 0.64 -10.09 -3.23
N SER A 150 0.78 -11.42 -3.19
CA SER A 150 1.48 -12.18 -4.22
C SER A 150 0.65 -12.20 -5.49
N ALA A 151 1.17 -11.60 -6.55
CA ALA A 151 0.47 -11.40 -7.81
C ALA A 151 1.31 -11.93 -8.97
N PRO A 152 1.27 -13.25 -9.25
CA PRO A 152 1.99 -13.83 -10.39
C PRO A 152 1.35 -13.40 -11.70
N HIS A 153 2.20 -13.03 -12.66
CA HIS A 153 1.82 -12.77 -14.05
C HIS A 153 2.77 -13.52 -14.98
N GLY A 154 2.30 -13.93 -16.13
CA GLY A 154 3.14 -14.60 -17.14
C GLY A 154 4.26 -13.70 -17.65
N ASP A 155 5.35 -14.30 -18.12
CA ASP A 155 6.55 -13.60 -18.58
C ASP A 155 6.24 -12.57 -19.68
N GLU A 156 5.38 -12.90 -20.62
CA GLU A 156 4.96 -11.99 -21.69
C GLU A 156 4.31 -10.71 -21.14
N ALA A 157 3.47 -10.83 -20.11
CA ALA A 157 2.82 -9.68 -19.47
C ALA A 157 3.83 -8.85 -18.66
N LYS A 158 4.72 -9.51 -17.93
CA LYS A 158 5.76 -8.83 -17.12
C LYS A 158 6.79 -8.12 -18.01
N GLN A 159 7.14 -8.68 -19.15
CA GLN A 159 8.15 -8.14 -20.07
C GLN A 159 7.57 -7.25 -21.17
N SER A 160 6.28 -6.94 -21.09
CA SER A 160 5.62 -5.96 -21.95
C SER A 160 5.91 -4.52 -21.50
N ALA A 161 5.56 -3.54 -22.35
CA ALA A 161 5.69 -2.13 -22.02
C ALA A 161 4.90 -1.71 -20.76
N CYS A 162 3.82 -2.42 -20.42
CA CYS A 162 3.04 -2.21 -19.20
C CYS A 162 3.78 -2.71 -17.95
N GLY A 163 4.60 -3.77 -18.07
CA GLY A 163 5.30 -4.40 -16.96
C GLY A 163 4.41 -5.15 -15.98
N CYS A 164 3.11 -5.13 -16.15
CA CYS A 164 2.04 -5.75 -15.36
C CYS A 164 2.37 -5.82 -13.85
N ALA A 165 1.93 -4.81 -13.08
CA ALA A 165 2.33 -4.66 -11.67
C ALA A 165 1.94 -5.88 -10.82
N GLY A 166 2.92 -6.47 -10.14
CA GLY A 166 2.76 -7.62 -9.26
C GLY A 166 4.04 -8.44 -9.16
N VAL A 167 4.35 -8.91 -7.96
CA VAL A 167 5.50 -9.78 -7.68
C VAL A 167 5.01 -11.14 -7.18
N PHE A 168 5.54 -12.22 -7.74
CA PHE A 168 5.31 -13.57 -7.22
C PHE A 168 6.21 -13.82 -6.01
N SER A 169 5.69 -13.57 -4.82
CA SER A 169 6.46 -13.63 -3.57
C SER A 169 5.95 -14.63 -2.52
N ALA A 170 4.80 -15.28 -2.75
CA ALA A 170 4.20 -16.20 -1.77
C ALA A 170 5.14 -17.34 -1.36
N THR A 171 5.93 -17.87 -2.28
CA THR A 171 6.90 -18.95 -2.03
C THR A 171 8.06 -18.56 -1.10
N ASN A 172 8.31 -17.26 -0.92
CA ASN A 172 9.38 -16.71 -0.09
C ASN A 172 8.85 -16.14 1.24
N THR A 173 7.62 -16.49 1.62
CA THR A 173 6.93 -15.89 2.78
C THR A 173 7.12 -16.71 4.06
N MET A 174 7.59 -17.94 3.93
CA MET A 174 7.86 -18.88 5.04
C MET A 174 9.35 -19.00 5.30
#